data_b4e7bfa4ba6e12bf6bf3cb887ac9ce81
#
_entry.id   b4e7bfa4ba6e12bf6bf3cb887ac9ce81
#
_cell.length_a   1.000
_cell.length_b   1.000
_cell.length_c   1.000
_cell.angle_alpha   90.00
_cell.angle_beta   90.00
_cell.angle_gamma   90.00
#
_symmetry.space_group_name_H-M   'P 1'
#
loop_
_entity.id
_entity.type
_entity.pdbx_description
1 polymer ?
#
loop_
_entity_poly.entity_id
_entity_poly.type
_entity_poly.pdbx_seq_one_letter_code
_entity_poly.pdbx_strand_id
1 'polypeptide(L)'
;VLPEGEYYWFQLEKLQVINEQNEILGAIDHLMATGANDVMVIKPSQYSIDDKERLIPFLKTEIVIKVDLRDSLVYVKWSKDY
;
A
#
# COMPACT_ATOMS: atom_id res chain seq x y z
N VAL A 1 -1.22 -7.20 21.28
CA VAL A 1 -0.47 -7.85 20.20
C VAL A 1 -1.43 -8.26 19.11
N LEU A 2 -1.18 -7.87 17.88
CA LEU A 2 -2.02 -8.23 16.75
C LEU A 2 -1.70 -9.63 16.26
N PRO A 3 -2.69 -10.38 15.76
CA PRO A 3 -2.44 -11.62 15.06
C PRO A 3 -1.53 -11.39 13.86
N GLU A 4 -0.82 -12.44 13.46
CA GLU A 4 0.04 -12.37 12.28
C GLU A 4 -0.77 -11.97 11.06
N GLY A 5 -0.21 -11.04 10.28
CA GLY A 5 -0.85 -10.55 9.07
C GLY A 5 -1.85 -9.42 9.27
N GLU A 6 -2.05 -8.96 10.51
CA GLU A 6 -2.92 -7.83 10.79
C GLU A 6 -2.10 -6.65 11.28
N TYR A 7 -2.56 -5.45 10.95
CA TYR A 7 -1.84 -4.21 11.24
C TYR A 7 -2.81 -3.13 11.66
N TYR A 8 -2.38 -2.24 12.55
CA TYR A 8 -3.11 -1.01 12.79
C TYR A 8 -2.89 -0.08 11.60
N TRP A 9 -3.90 0.73 11.27
CA TRP A 9 -3.80 1.66 10.14
C TRP A 9 -2.62 2.62 10.28
N PHE A 10 -2.34 3.11 11.48
CA PHE A 10 -1.22 4.03 11.67
C PHE A 10 0.14 3.38 11.35
N GLN A 11 0.24 2.06 11.47
CA GLN A 11 1.47 1.35 11.11
C GLN A 11 1.70 1.32 9.61
N LEU A 12 0.63 1.42 8.83
CA LEU A 12 0.70 1.37 7.38
C LEU A 12 0.90 2.75 6.75
N GLU A 13 0.55 3.81 7.47
CA GLU A 13 0.69 5.16 6.94
C GLU A 13 2.15 5.50 6.68
N LYS A 14 2.39 6.18 5.56
CA LYS A 14 3.72 6.61 5.11
C LYS A 14 4.63 5.50 4.58
N LEU A 15 4.18 4.25 4.57
CA LEU A 15 4.94 3.19 3.93
C LEU A 15 4.94 3.39 2.42
N GLN A 16 6.07 3.08 1.78
CA GLN A 16 6.14 3.12 0.32
C GLN A 16 5.49 1.88 -0.25
N VAL A 17 4.76 2.05 -1.36
CA VAL A 17 4.08 0.96 -2.03
C VAL A 17 4.85 0.61 -3.29
N ILE A 18 5.29 -0.64 -3.40
CA ILE A 18 6.08 -1.12 -4.52
C ILE A 18 5.35 -2.29 -5.18
N ASN A 19 5.34 -2.32 -6.51
CA ASN A 19 4.68 -3.38 -7.26
C ASN A 19 5.67 -4.47 -7.69
N GLU A 20 5.17 -5.45 -8.45
CA GLU A 20 5.97 -6.60 -8.88
C GLU A 20 7.08 -6.22 -9.86
N GLN A 21 6.97 -5.08 -10.50
CA GLN A 21 7.99 -4.58 -11.43
C GLN A 21 9.02 -3.70 -10.72
N ASN A 22 9.03 -3.70 -9.40
CA ASN A 22 9.91 -2.86 -8.58
C ASN A 22 9.70 -1.36 -8.79
N GLU A 23 8.48 -0.97 -9.14
CA GLU A 23 8.10 0.42 -9.30
C GLU A 23 7.43 0.91 -8.03
N ILE A 24 7.91 2.04 -7.51
CA ILE A 24 7.29 2.65 -6.34
C ILE A 24 6.11 3.48 -6.80
N LEU A 25 4.91 3.09 -6.37
CA LEU A 25 3.67 3.75 -6.77
C LEU A 25 3.37 5.00 -5.95
N GLY A 26 4.04 5.14 -4.83
CA GLY A 26 3.88 6.26 -3.93
C GLY A 26 3.92 5.79 -2.49
N ALA A 27 3.42 6.62 -1.60
CA ALA A 27 3.36 6.31 -0.17
C ALA A 27 1.91 6.28 0.29
N ILE A 28 1.62 5.46 1.28
CA ILE A 28 0.28 5.39 1.86
C ILE A 28 0.06 6.68 2.65
N ASP A 29 -0.91 7.50 2.21
CA ASP A 29 -1.29 8.71 2.94
C ASP A 29 -2.19 8.36 4.13
N HIS A 30 -3.21 7.57 3.85
CA HIS A 30 -4.14 7.09 4.87
C HIS A 30 -4.93 5.91 4.30
N LEU A 31 -5.74 5.31 5.15
CA LEU A 31 -6.65 4.26 4.72
C LEU A 31 -8.08 4.74 4.91
N MET A 32 -8.98 4.22 4.07
CA MET A 32 -10.41 4.49 4.16
C MET A 32 -11.14 3.17 4.33
N ALA A 33 -12.14 3.17 5.19
CA ALA A 33 -13.07 2.05 5.27
C ALA A 33 -14.18 2.26 4.25
N THR A 34 -14.41 1.26 3.42
CA THR A 34 -15.55 1.24 2.51
C THR A 34 -16.52 0.18 3.02
N GLY A 35 -17.66 0.03 2.40
CA GLY A 35 -18.62 -0.99 2.84
C GLY A 35 -18.11 -2.42 2.69
N ALA A 36 -17.13 -2.65 1.82
CA ALA A 36 -16.63 -3.99 1.52
C ALA A 36 -15.20 -4.22 2.02
N ASN A 37 -14.29 -3.30 1.77
CA ASN A 37 -12.87 -3.48 2.08
C ASN A 37 -12.25 -2.17 2.53
N ASP A 38 -11.10 -2.28 3.21
CA ASP A 38 -10.28 -1.10 3.46
C ASP A 38 -9.54 -0.75 2.18
N VAL A 39 -9.33 0.53 1.95
CA VAL A 39 -8.65 1.02 0.75
C VAL A 39 -7.49 1.90 1.18
N MET A 40 -6.31 1.62 0.63
CA MET A 40 -5.12 2.44 0.83
C MET A 40 -5.17 3.61 -0.14
N VAL A 41 -5.09 4.84 0.38
CA VAL A 41 -4.96 6.02 -0.45
C VAL A 41 -3.47 6.29 -0.63
N ILE A 42 -2.98 6.10 -1.86
CA ILE A 42 -1.57 6.20 -2.19
C ILE A 42 -1.33 7.54 -2.87
N LYS A 43 -0.46 8.35 -2.31
CA LYS A 43 -0.09 9.64 -2.89
C LYS A 43 1.34 9.60 -3.41
N PRO A 44 1.67 10.39 -4.43
CA PRO A 44 3.02 10.40 -4.96
C PRO A 44 4.02 10.85 -3.89
N SER A 45 5.18 10.23 -3.93
CA SER A 45 6.30 10.57 -3.05
C SER A 45 7.51 10.93 -3.91
N GLN A 46 8.59 11.35 -3.26
CA GLN A 46 9.82 11.67 -3.99
C GLN A 46 10.42 10.45 -4.70
N TYR A 47 10.00 9.24 -4.30
CA TYR A 47 10.50 7.99 -4.89
C TYR A 47 9.52 7.36 -5.87
N SER A 48 8.32 7.92 -6.03
CA SER A 48 7.31 7.33 -6.90
C SER A 48 7.65 7.56 -8.37
N ILE A 49 7.17 6.63 -9.21
CA ILE A 49 7.46 6.65 -10.65
C ILE A 49 6.70 7.72 -11.40
N ASP A 50 5.66 8.27 -10.79
CA ASP A 50 4.84 9.33 -11.40
C ASP A 50 4.19 10.16 -10.30
N ASP A 51 3.33 11.11 -10.69
CA ASP A 51 2.64 12.01 -9.78
C ASP A 51 1.17 11.64 -9.57
N LYS A 52 0.80 10.41 -9.86
CA LYS A 52 -0.60 9.97 -9.75
C LYS A 52 -0.92 9.49 -8.36
N GLU A 53 -2.12 9.83 -7.89
CA GLU A 53 -2.69 9.19 -6.71
C GLU A 53 -3.36 7.89 -7.12
N ARG A 54 -3.35 6.92 -6.21
CA ARG A 54 -3.97 5.62 -6.45
C ARG A 54 -4.78 5.19 -5.25
N LEU A 55 -5.86 4.48 -5.51
CA LEU A 55 -6.68 3.84 -4.47
C LEU A 55 -6.51 2.34 -4.64
N ILE A 56 -5.81 1.70 -3.71
CA ILE A 56 -5.50 0.28 -3.80
C ILE A 56 -6.17 -0.46 -2.64
N PRO A 57 -7.04 -1.45 -2.95
CA PRO A 57 -7.68 -2.22 -1.88
C PRO A 57 -6.65 -2.98 -1.04
N PHE A 58 -6.86 -2.99 0.27
CA PHE A 58 -6.00 -3.76 1.16
C PHE A 58 -6.54 -5.18 1.27
N LEU A 59 -6.28 -5.97 0.24
CA LEU A 59 -6.68 -7.37 0.15
C LEU A 59 -5.44 -8.25 0.29
N LYS A 60 -5.29 -8.88 1.44
CA LYS A 60 -4.15 -9.77 1.70
C LYS A 60 -4.14 -10.91 0.71
N THR A 61 -2.96 -11.27 0.26
CA THR A 61 -2.67 -12.33 -0.70
C THR A 61 -3.16 -12.07 -2.12
N GLU A 62 -4.27 -11.36 -2.29
CA GLU A 62 -4.77 -11.04 -3.63
C GLU A 62 -4.08 -9.82 -4.22
N ILE A 63 -3.90 -8.79 -3.42
CA ILE A 63 -3.30 -7.51 -3.84
C ILE A 63 -2.08 -7.22 -3.00
N VAL A 64 -2.22 -7.24 -1.66
CA VAL A 64 -1.11 -6.99 -0.76
C VAL A 64 -0.37 -8.30 -0.52
N ILE A 65 0.82 -8.43 -1.10
CA ILE A 65 1.63 -9.63 -1.01
C ILE A 65 2.36 -9.69 0.32
N LYS A 66 2.95 -8.56 0.73
CA LYS A 66 3.78 -8.50 1.93
C LYS A 66 3.80 -7.08 2.46
N VAL A 67 3.80 -6.95 3.77
CA VAL A 67 4.03 -5.68 4.46
C VAL A 67 5.34 -5.80 5.22
N ASP A 68 6.29 -4.95 4.91
CA ASP A 68 7.59 -4.91 5.57
C ASP A 68 7.70 -3.62 6.37
N LEU A 69 7.36 -3.69 7.64
CA LEU A 69 7.42 -2.53 8.53
C LEU A 69 8.86 -2.10 8.81
N ARG A 70 9.79 -3.04 8.73
CA ARG A 70 11.20 -2.77 8.98
C ARG A 70 11.80 -1.87 7.91
N ASP A 71 11.50 -2.17 6.64
CA ASP A 71 11.99 -1.41 5.50
C ASP A 71 10.98 -0.36 5.02
N SER A 72 9.84 -0.25 5.70
CA SER A 72 8.79 0.71 5.37
C SER A 72 8.26 0.53 3.94
N LEU A 73 8.01 -0.73 3.57
CA LEU A 73 7.54 -1.09 2.23
C LEU A 73 6.30 -1.96 2.29
N VAL A 74 5.42 -1.78 1.32
CA VAL A 74 4.28 -2.66 1.08
C VAL A 74 4.40 -3.17 -0.36
N TYR A 75 4.42 -4.49 -0.52
CA TYR A 75 4.53 -5.14 -1.83
C TYR A 75 3.14 -5.49 -2.33
N VAL A 76 2.79 -5.02 -3.53
CA VAL A 76 1.45 -5.19 -4.08
C VAL A 76 1.49 -5.74 -5.50
N LYS A 77 0.41 -6.43 -5.88
CA LYS A 77 0.15 -6.83 -7.27
C LYS A 77 -0.69 -5.73 -7.90
N TRP A 78 -0.06 -4.72 -8.45
CA TRP A 78 -0.77 -3.56 -8.98
C TRP A 78 0.06 -2.90 -10.07
N SER A 79 -0.52 -2.74 -11.25
CA SER A 79 0.17 -2.07 -12.34
C SER A 79 0.13 -0.56 -12.16
N LYS A 80 1.19 0.11 -12.58
CA LYS A 80 1.24 1.57 -12.55
C LYS A 80 0.14 2.19 -13.43
N ASP A 81 -0.32 1.45 -14.42
CA ASP A 81 -1.33 1.91 -15.38
C ASP A 81 -2.75 1.48 -15.01
N TYR A 82 -2.89 0.84 -13.90
CA TYR A 82 -4.18 0.30 -13.46
C TYR A 82 -5.14 1.43 -13.06
#